data_618bab7a582f7ab90f388033d681576f
#
_entry.id   618bab7a582f7ab90f388033d681576f
#
_cell.length_a   1.000
_cell.length_b   1.000
_cell.length_c   1.000
_cell.angle_alpha   90.00
_cell.angle_beta   90.00
_cell.angle_gamma   90.00
#
_symmetry.space_group_name_H-M   'P 1'
#
loop_
_entity.id
_entity.type
_entity.pdbx_description
1 polymer ?
#
loop_
_entity_poly.entity_id
_entity_poly.type
_entity_poly.pdbx_seq_one_letter_code
_entity_poly.pdbx_strand_id
1 'polypeptide(L)'
;DFYVRNFVDNKDVLSEYYIIPYIDKELMDEIVLKDKFYEICDRLSIDHPKTFVYNCGEENELNFDFPYPVIAKTANSALYHYAEFPGKKKVFRFYNEADLREMLKNLETSSYDYKFLIQDCIPGDDSNMRVLTCYCDENSKVQFAALGHCLLEDHTPFAIGNPVAIINEVDKYGIVAAATKFLEHIGYRGFANFDIKYDERNGTYNFFEINVRLGRSNFYVTGSGFNTVKWIVDDLIYHKKLEYTVADKENLFTVVPKGIILRYVKDEASRKQVKKLWRQGKVSYPLYYKADMGPVRAFYVLASYFNQYRKYSRIERQERAEAKLRGENR
;
A
#
# COMPACT_ATOMS: atom_id res chain seq x y z
N ASP A 1 -0.31 11.74 -1.22
CA ASP A 1 0.87 12.07 -2.05
C ASP A 1 0.92 13.55 -2.44
N PHE A 2 -0.18 14.17 -2.90
CA PHE A 2 -0.23 15.56 -3.38
C PHE A 2 0.41 16.57 -2.41
N TYR A 3 0.02 16.57 -1.12
CA TYR A 3 0.61 17.50 -0.14
C TYR A 3 2.10 17.24 0.10
N VAL A 4 2.51 15.97 0.19
CA VAL A 4 3.93 15.64 0.37
C VAL A 4 4.74 16.13 -0.82
N ARG A 5 4.24 15.93 -2.04
CA ARG A 5 4.88 16.42 -3.26
C ARG A 5 5.05 17.95 -3.23
N ASN A 6 4.00 18.69 -2.86
CA ASN A 6 4.08 20.14 -2.73
C ASN A 6 5.11 20.59 -1.70
N PHE A 7 5.22 19.90 -0.55
CA PHE A 7 6.25 20.20 0.45
C PHE A 7 7.65 19.91 -0.07
N VAL A 8 7.84 18.82 -0.79
CA VAL A 8 9.14 18.42 -1.33
C VAL A 8 9.56 19.35 -2.48
N ASP A 9 8.65 19.69 -3.40
CA ASP A 9 8.92 20.58 -4.53
C ASP A 9 9.26 22.02 -4.10
N ASN A 10 8.81 22.45 -2.91
CA ASN A 10 9.07 23.78 -2.37
C ASN A 10 9.94 23.73 -1.10
N LYS A 11 10.71 22.66 -0.90
CA LYS A 11 11.45 22.42 0.34
C LYS A 11 12.43 23.53 0.65
N ASP A 12 13.13 24.06 -0.35
CA ASP A 12 14.12 25.14 -0.18
C ASP A 12 13.51 26.40 0.47
N VAL A 13 12.36 26.83 -0.04
CA VAL A 13 11.65 28.00 0.49
C VAL A 13 11.00 27.72 1.83
N LEU A 14 10.36 26.57 1.96
CA LEU A 14 9.62 26.21 3.18
C LEU A 14 10.53 25.89 4.36
N SER A 15 11.76 25.42 4.12
CA SER A 15 12.74 25.12 5.19
C SER A 15 13.19 26.34 5.97
N GLU A 16 12.99 27.56 5.46
CA GLU A 16 13.21 28.80 6.23
C GLU A 16 12.23 28.93 7.40
N TYR A 17 11.05 28.28 7.33
CA TYR A 17 9.96 28.44 8.30
C TYR A 17 9.57 27.13 8.99
N TYR A 18 9.86 25.98 8.38
CA TYR A 18 9.38 24.68 8.83
C TYR A 18 10.47 23.61 8.78
N ILE A 19 10.42 22.68 9.70
CA ILE A 19 11.16 21.43 9.61
C ILE A 19 10.36 20.49 8.71
N ILE A 20 10.91 20.13 7.55
CA ILE A 20 10.24 19.27 6.55
C ILE A 20 10.73 17.83 6.70
N PRO A 21 9.94 16.91 7.27
CA PRO A 21 10.36 15.54 7.58
C PRO A 21 10.23 14.60 6.36
N TYR A 22 10.59 15.09 5.18
CA TYR A 22 10.54 14.33 3.93
C TYR A 22 11.91 14.34 3.24
N ILE A 23 12.13 13.32 2.40
CA ILE A 23 13.31 13.20 1.55
C ILE A 23 13.42 14.36 0.54
N ASP A 24 14.57 14.47 -0.10
CA ASP A 24 14.80 15.48 -1.13
C ASP A 24 14.09 15.10 -2.44
N LYS A 25 13.87 16.12 -3.29
CA LYS A 25 13.09 16.01 -4.52
C LYS A 25 13.68 14.96 -5.48
N GLU A 26 14.99 14.96 -5.64
CA GLU A 26 15.70 14.07 -6.55
C GLU A 26 15.48 12.61 -6.17
N LEU A 27 15.62 12.29 -4.89
CA LEU A 27 15.36 10.94 -4.39
C LEU A 27 13.87 10.57 -4.52
N MET A 28 12.96 11.51 -4.22
CA MET A 28 11.53 11.27 -4.38
C MET A 28 11.18 11.00 -5.84
N ASP A 29 11.69 11.78 -6.77
CA ASP A 29 11.44 11.64 -8.21
C ASP A 29 11.91 10.29 -8.74
N GLU A 30 12.98 9.74 -8.17
CA GLU A 30 13.49 8.42 -8.52
C GLU A 30 12.63 7.29 -7.94
N ILE A 31 12.46 7.24 -6.62
CA ILE A 31 11.93 6.05 -5.95
C ILE A 31 10.40 5.90 -6.02
N VAL A 32 9.65 6.96 -6.34
CA VAL A 32 8.20 6.84 -6.57
C VAL A 32 7.85 6.24 -7.93
N LEU A 33 8.80 6.20 -8.87
CA LEU A 33 8.66 5.52 -10.15
C LEU A 33 8.85 4.02 -9.95
N LYS A 34 7.83 3.24 -10.30
CA LYS A 34 7.82 1.80 -10.03
C LYS A 34 8.92 1.04 -10.76
N ASP A 35 9.27 1.45 -11.96
CA ASP A 35 10.39 0.85 -12.71
C ASP A 35 11.72 1.10 -12.00
N LYS A 36 11.95 2.31 -11.49
CA LYS A 36 13.16 2.64 -10.73
C LYS A 36 13.22 1.93 -9.38
N PHE A 37 12.07 1.84 -8.70
CA PHE A 37 11.96 1.07 -7.47
C PHE A 37 12.35 -0.40 -7.68
N TYR A 38 11.90 -1.04 -8.76
CA TYR A 38 12.25 -2.43 -9.08
C TYR A 38 13.72 -2.59 -9.49
N GLU A 39 14.32 -1.63 -10.22
CA GLU A 39 15.75 -1.62 -10.51
C GLU A 39 16.61 -1.64 -9.23
N ILE A 40 16.16 -0.94 -8.17
CA ILE A 40 16.83 -0.96 -6.86
C ILE A 40 16.59 -2.30 -6.16
N CYS A 41 15.37 -2.85 -6.21
CA CYS A 41 15.08 -4.16 -5.65
C CYS A 41 15.96 -5.25 -6.28
N ASP A 42 16.13 -5.26 -7.60
CA ASP A 42 17.01 -6.20 -8.32
C ASP A 42 18.44 -6.10 -7.84
N ARG A 43 19.00 -4.89 -7.78
CA ARG A 43 20.38 -4.65 -7.29
C ARG A 43 20.60 -5.15 -5.86
N LEU A 44 19.56 -5.10 -5.05
CA LEU A 44 19.61 -5.50 -3.65
C LEU A 44 19.13 -6.95 -3.41
N SER A 45 18.72 -7.67 -4.46
CA SER A 45 18.13 -9.00 -4.38
C SER A 45 16.91 -9.02 -3.42
N ILE A 46 16.02 -8.04 -3.58
CA ILE A 46 14.75 -7.94 -2.89
C ILE A 46 13.66 -8.42 -3.84
N ASP A 47 12.86 -9.39 -3.40
CA ASP A 47 11.79 -9.95 -4.21
C ASP A 47 10.74 -8.89 -4.57
N HIS A 48 10.35 -8.85 -5.84
CA HIS A 48 9.28 -8.04 -6.38
C HIS A 48 8.58 -8.79 -7.53
N PRO A 49 7.38 -8.38 -7.97
CA PRO A 49 6.69 -9.06 -9.07
C PRO A 49 7.55 -9.05 -10.33
N LYS A 50 7.68 -10.20 -11.00
CA LYS A 50 8.29 -10.23 -12.34
C LYS A 50 7.61 -9.19 -13.21
N THR A 51 8.40 -8.36 -13.86
CA THR A 51 7.92 -7.16 -14.55
C THR A 51 8.52 -7.05 -15.94
N PHE A 52 7.64 -6.91 -16.93
CA PHE A 52 7.98 -6.48 -18.27
C PHE A 52 7.67 -4.98 -18.40
N VAL A 53 8.63 -4.20 -18.88
CA VAL A 53 8.48 -2.76 -19.08
C VAL A 53 8.09 -2.49 -20.54
N TYR A 54 6.88 -1.98 -20.75
CA TYR A 54 6.38 -1.53 -22.03
C TYR A 54 6.66 -0.03 -22.16
N ASN A 55 7.42 0.38 -23.18
CA ASN A 55 7.72 1.79 -23.47
C ASN A 55 6.68 2.36 -24.43
N CYS A 56 5.80 3.23 -23.95
CA CYS A 56 4.79 3.85 -24.80
C CYS A 56 5.46 4.68 -25.91
N GLY A 57 4.94 4.61 -27.14
CA GLY A 57 5.49 5.30 -28.31
C GLY A 57 6.69 4.60 -28.97
N GLU A 58 7.12 3.43 -28.50
CA GLU A 58 8.17 2.61 -29.10
C GLU A 58 7.62 1.31 -29.65
N GLU A 59 8.34 0.66 -30.57
CA GLU A 59 8.03 -0.72 -30.97
C GLU A 59 8.38 -1.67 -29.83
N ASN A 60 7.38 -2.38 -29.34
CA ASN A 60 7.53 -3.37 -28.27
C ASN A 60 7.07 -4.75 -28.75
N GLU A 61 7.94 -5.75 -28.66
CA GLU A 61 7.52 -7.13 -28.67
C GLU A 61 7.11 -7.54 -27.25
N LEU A 62 5.87 -8.04 -27.11
CA LEU A 62 5.41 -8.55 -25.81
C LEU A 62 6.03 -9.93 -25.54
N ASN A 63 7.26 -9.91 -25.03
CA ASN A 63 8.00 -11.13 -24.71
C ASN A 63 8.37 -11.12 -23.22
N PHE A 64 7.59 -11.86 -22.41
CA PHE A 64 7.82 -12.03 -20.98
C PHE A 64 7.65 -13.50 -20.57
N ASP A 65 8.37 -13.92 -19.54
CA ASP A 65 8.52 -15.31 -19.09
C ASP A 65 7.56 -15.74 -17.97
N PHE A 66 6.45 -15.03 -17.79
CA PHE A 66 5.43 -15.35 -16.79
C PHE A 66 4.05 -15.54 -17.42
N PRO A 67 3.20 -16.40 -16.82
CA PRO A 67 1.92 -16.78 -17.40
C PRO A 67 0.84 -15.70 -17.20
N TYR A 68 -0.22 -15.79 -18.02
CA TYR A 68 -1.49 -15.13 -17.72
C TYR A 68 -2.20 -15.80 -16.52
N PRO A 69 -2.95 -15.07 -15.69
CA PRO A 69 -3.28 -13.64 -15.85
C PRO A 69 -2.11 -12.73 -15.50
N VAL A 70 -2.03 -11.59 -16.20
CA VAL A 70 -1.06 -10.53 -15.90
C VAL A 70 -1.76 -9.29 -15.36
N ILE A 71 -1.02 -8.49 -14.58
CA ILE A 71 -1.43 -7.16 -14.13
C ILE A 71 -0.74 -6.13 -15.00
N ALA A 72 -1.49 -5.14 -15.49
CA ALA A 72 -0.91 -4.02 -16.21
C ALA A 72 -1.25 -2.70 -15.51
N LYS A 73 -0.24 -1.86 -15.29
CA LYS A 73 -0.37 -0.58 -14.57
C LYS A 73 0.69 0.42 -15.03
N THR A 74 0.43 1.69 -14.81
CA THR A 74 1.39 2.76 -15.09
C THR A 74 2.61 2.69 -14.17
N ALA A 75 3.80 2.99 -14.70
CA ALA A 75 5.00 3.24 -13.89
C ALA A 75 4.94 4.62 -13.22
N ASN A 76 4.33 5.62 -13.86
CA ASN A 76 4.17 6.98 -13.36
C ASN A 76 2.70 7.37 -13.20
N SER A 77 2.19 7.31 -11.98
CA SER A 77 0.79 7.62 -11.69
C SER A 77 0.43 9.10 -11.89
N ALA A 78 1.40 10.01 -11.77
CA ALA A 78 1.16 11.44 -11.94
C ALA A 78 0.90 11.80 -13.43
N LEU A 79 1.74 11.32 -14.34
CA LEU A 79 1.52 11.49 -15.78
C LEU A 79 0.26 10.76 -16.24
N TYR A 80 0.03 9.56 -15.75
CA TYR A 80 -1.15 8.75 -16.10
C TYR A 80 -2.47 9.39 -15.68
N HIS A 81 -2.45 10.25 -14.65
CA HIS A 81 -3.66 10.96 -14.20
C HIS A 81 -4.29 11.77 -15.35
N TYR A 82 -3.48 12.39 -16.17
CA TYR A 82 -3.91 13.26 -17.28
C TYR A 82 -4.18 12.50 -18.60
N ALA A 83 -3.77 11.25 -18.70
CA ALA A 83 -4.05 10.44 -19.88
C ALA A 83 -5.55 10.13 -19.98
N GLU A 84 -6.12 10.21 -21.17
CA GLU A 84 -7.51 9.85 -21.44
C GLU A 84 -7.57 8.90 -22.62
N PHE A 85 -8.19 7.72 -22.42
CA PHE A 85 -8.42 6.70 -23.45
C PHE A 85 -9.57 5.77 -23.07
N PRO A 86 -10.19 5.07 -24.04
CA PRO A 86 -11.31 4.16 -23.77
C PRO A 86 -10.94 3.06 -22.78
N GLY A 87 -11.76 2.89 -21.74
CA GLY A 87 -11.57 1.82 -20.75
C GLY A 87 -10.47 2.08 -19.72
N LYS A 88 -9.93 3.30 -19.59
CA LYS A 88 -8.92 3.69 -18.60
C LYS A 88 -9.26 3.18 -17.19
N LYS A 89 -8.30 2.49 -16.56
CA LYS A 89 -8.35 2.02 -15.17
C LYS A 89 -7.00 2.28 -14.50
N LYS A 90 -6.97 2.34 -13.17
CA LYS A 90 -5.72 2.44 -12.41
C LYS A 90 -4.86 1.17 -12.52
N VAL A 91 -5.53 0.01 -12.55
CA VAL A 91 -4.91 -1.31 -12.65
C VAL A 91 -5.79 -2.18 -13.54
N PHE A 92 -5.17 -2.90 -14.45
CA PHE A 92 -5.82 -3.85 -15.35
C PHE A 92 -5.39 -5.27 -15.00
N ARG A 93 -6.29 -6.22 -15.24
CA ARG A 93 -5.97 -7.65 -15.20
C ARG A 93 -6.37 -8.28 -16.52
N PHE A 94 -5.43 -8.95 -17.17
CA PHE A 94 -5.64 -9.60 -18.44
C PHE A 94 -5.41 -11.11 -18.32
N TYR A 95 -6.28 -11.87 -18.96
CA TYR A 95 -6.24 -13.33 -18.96
C TYR A 95 -5.69 -13.92 -20.27
N ASN A 96 -5.48 -13.06 -21.26
CA ASN A 96 -4.92 -13.42 -22.56
C ASN A 96 -4.21 -12.22 -23.20
N GLU A 97 -3.42 -12.51 -24.23
CA GLU A 97 -2.62 -11.50 -24.93
C GLU A 97 -3.47 -10.56 -25.80
N ALA A 98 -4.57 -11.03 -26.36
CA ALA A 98 -5.39 -10.22 -27.27
C ALA A 98 -6.00 -9.02 -26.55
N ASP A 99 -6.58 -9.23 -25.36
CA ASP A 99 -7.15 -8.18 -24.54
C ASP A 99 -6.07 -7.18 -24.04
N LEU A 100 -4.88 -7.71 -23.71
CA LEU A 100 -3.75 -6.86 -23.32
C LEU A 100 -3.32 -5.95 -24.49
N ARG A 101 -3.15 -6.51 -25.70
CA ARG A 101 -2.78 -5.74 -26.91
C ARG A 101 -3.83 -4.70 -27.27
N GLU A 102 -5.11 -5.01 -27.14
CA GLU A 102 -6.19 -4.04 -27.37
C GLU A 102 -6.10 -2.85 -26.39
N MET A 103 -5.88 -3.13 -25.11
CA MET A 103 -5.69 -2.06 -24.11
C MET A 103 -4.46 -1.21 -24.39
N LEU A 104 -3.32 -1.83 -24.74
CA LEU A 104 -2.09 -1.11 -25.08
C LEU A 104 -2.29 -0.23 -26.31
N LYS A 105 -2.99 -0.72 -27.35
CA LYS A 105 -3.37 0.10 -28.51
C LYS A 105 -4.23 1.29 -28.13
N ASN A 106 -5.17 1.12 -27.19
CA ASN A 106 -5.96 2.25 -26.69
C ASN A 106 -5.10 3.24 -25.89
N LEU A 107 -4.16 2.75 -25.06
CA LEU A 107 -3.20 3.57 -24.30
C LEU A 107 -2.35 4.44 -25.23
N GLU A 108 -1.87 3.89 -26.35
CA GLU A 108 -1.08 4.63 -27.36
C GLU A 108 -1.84 5.78 -28.03
N THR A 109 -3.18 5.80 -27.94
CA THR A 109 -3.97 6.94 -28.43
C THR A 109 -4.02 8.09 -27.43
N SER A 110 -3.51 7.91 -26.21
CA SER A 110 -3.52 8.92 -25.15
C SER A 110 -2.27 9.79 -25.14
N SER A 111 -2.25 10.77 -24.26
CA SER A 111 -1.07 11.62 -24.00
C SER A 111 -0.03 10.96 -23.08
N TYR A 112 -0.19 9.68 -22.71
CA TYR A 112 0.75 8.99 -21.85
C TYR A 112 1.92 8.45 -22.66
N ASP A 113 3.09 9.05 -22.47
CA ASP A 113 4.34 8.80 -23.21
C ASP A 113 5.44 8.18 -22.32
N TYR A 114 5.07 7.56 -21.21
CA TYR A 114 6.02 6.94 -20.29
C TYR A 114 5.83 5.41 -20.25
N LYS A 115 6.56 4.75 -19.37
CA LYS A 115 6.56 3.29 -19.22
C LYS A 115 5.26 2.76 -18.61
N PHE A 116 4.77 1.65 -19.16
CA PHE A 116 3.67 0.88 -18.62
C PHE A 116 4.18 -0.49 -18.16
N LEU A 117 3.81 -0.95 -16.99
CA LEU A 117 4.34 -2.16 -16.39
C LEU A 117 3.36 -3.32 -16.58
N ILE A 118 3.82 -4.40 -17.18
CA ILE A 118 3.10 -5.67 -17.28
C ILE A 118 3.76 -6.62 -16.29
N GLN A 119 2.99 -7.15 -15.34
CA GLN A 119 3.53 -7.89 -14.20
C GLN A 119 2.85 -9.24 -14.04
N ASP A 120 3.63 -10.20 -13.55
CA ASP A 120 3.08 -11.46 -13.04
C ASP A 120 2.01 -11.18 -11.98
N CYS A 121 0.85 -11.78 -12.17
CA CYS A 121 -0.26 -11.64 -11.23
C CYS A 121 -0.07 -12.58 -10.04
N ILE A 122 0.59 -12.08 -8.99
CA ILE A 122 0.73 -12.85 -7.75
C ILE A 122 -0.65 -13.23 -7.22
N PRO A 123 -0.94 -14.54 -7.05
CA PRO A 123 -2.24 -15.02 -6.57
C PRO A 123 -2.51 -14.63 -5.11
N GLY A 124 -3.68 -14.99 -4.63
CA GLY A 124 -4.10 -14.71 -3.26
C GLY A 124 -5.07 -13.54 -3.17
N ASP A 125 -5.64 -13.37 -1.98
CA ASP A 125 -6.58 -12.30 -1.66
C ASP A 125 -5.93 -11.20 -0.79
N ASP A 126 -6.74 -10.36 -0.17
CA ASP A 126 -6.26 -9.25 0.68
C ASP A 126 -5.38 -9.74 1.83
N SER A 127 -5.61 -10.98 2.33
CA SER A 127 -4.83 -11.55 3.42
C SER A 127 -3.40 -11.94 3.05
N ASN A 128 -3.07 -11.95 1.75
CA ASN A 128 -1.69 -12.10 1.29
C ASN A 128 -0.91 -10.77 1.35
N MET A 129 -1.59 -9.64 1.57
CA MET A 129 -0.94 -8.34 1.64
C MET A 129 -0.31 -8.08 3.01
N ARG A 130 0.82 -7.38 2.98
CA ARG A 130 1.51 -6.81 4.14
C ARG A 130 1.75 -5.33 3.90
N VAL A 131 1.70 -4.57 4.97
CA VAL A 131 2.13 -3.17 5.01
C VAL A 131 3.28 -3.05 5.99
N LEU A 132 4.32 -2.36 5.61
CA LEU A 132 5.46 -2.12 6.49
C LEU A 132 5.72 -0.62 6.60
N THR A 133 5.67 -0.09 7.82
CA THR A 133 6.04 1.30 8.11
C THR A 133 7.42 1.31 8.76
N CYS A 134 8.36 2.08 8.20
CA CYS A 134 9.69 2.30 8.75
C CYS A 134 9.92 3.78 9.03
N TYR A 135 10.79 4.10 10.00
CA TYR A 135 11.32 5.42 10.25
C TYR A 135 12.85 5.39 10.18
N CYS A 136 13.43 6.25 9.35
CA CYS A 136 14.87 6.46 9.24
C CYS A 136 15.24 7.80 9.89
N ASP A 137 16.31 7.81 10.69
CA ASP A 137 16.86 9.00 11.33
C ASP A 137 17.62 9.90 10.34
N GLU A 138 18.19 10.99 10.85
CA GLU A 138 19.01 11.93 10.07
C GLU A 138 20.26 11.30 9.43
N ASN A 139 20.73 10.18 9.96
CA ASN A 139 21.86 9.41 9.44
C ASN A 139 21.43 8.30 8.47
N SER A 140 20.16 8.32 8.03
CA SER A 140 19.58 7.30 7.15
C SER A 140 19.59 5.89 7.75
N LYS A 141 19.54 5.77 9.08
CA LYS A 141 19.45 4.49 9.77
C LYS A 141 18.01 4.20 10.15
N VAL A 142 17.53 3.00 9.83
CA VAL A 142 16.21 2.56 10.27
C VAL A 142 16.20 2.42 11.79
N GLN A 143 15.39 3.24 12.46
CA GLN A 143 15.24 3.24 13.91
C GLN A 143 13.92 2.65 14.37
N PHE A 144 12.95 2.54 13.48
CA PHE A 144 11.65 1.96 13.78
C PHE A 144 11.10 1.16 12.60
N ALA A 145 10.48 0.02 12.92
CA ALA A 145 9.73 -0.78 11.96
C ALA A 145 8.43 -1.34 12.56
N ALA A 146 7.37 -1.33 11.80
CA ALA A 146 6.08 -1.93 12.16
C ALA A 146 5.52 -2.71 10.96
N LEU A 147 5.39 -4.02 11.11
CA LEU A 147 4.79 -4.89 10.09
C LEU A 147 3.31 -5.11 10.41
N GLY A 148 2.46 -4.94 9.41
CA GLY A 148 1.03 -5.18 9.48
C GLY A 148 0.58 -6.23 8.48
N HIS A 149 -0.15 -7.24 8.95
CA HIS A 149 -0.85 -8.21 8.12
C HIS A 149 -2.20 -7.62 7.72
N CYS A 150 -2.39 -7.30 6.45
CA CYS A 150 -3.65 -6.87 5.92
C CYS A 150 -4.63 -8.05 5.90
N LEU A 151 -5.82 -7.85 6.44
CA LEU A 151 -6.88 -8.85 6.43
C LEU A 151 -7.96 -8.55 5.40
N LEU A 152 -8.17 -7.26 5.15
CA LEU A 152 -9.21 -6.78 4.25
C LEU A 152 -8.83 -5.40 3.71
N GLU A 153 -9.04 -5.20 2.42
CA GLU A 153 -8.86 -3.94 1.71
C GLU A 153 -10.21 -3.29 1.33
N ASP A 154 -10.15 -2.05 0.92
CA ASP A 154 -11.28 -1.35 0.34
C ASP A 154 -11.38 -1.68 -1.16
N HIS A 155 -12.42 -2.36 -1.57
CA HIS A 155 -12.62 -2.79 -2.96
C HIS A 155 -13.40 -1.76 -3.81
N THR A 156 -13.64 -0.54 -3.30
CA THR A 156 -14.27 0.50 -4.14
C THR A 156 -13.27 1.05 -5.17
N PRO A 157 -13.74 1.44 -6.36
CA PRO A 157 -12.87 1.88 -7.46
C PRO A 157 -11.87 2.98 -7.11
N PHE A 158 -12.24 3.90 -6.20
CA PHE A 158 -11.39 5.03 -5.78
C PHE A 158 -10.48 4.72 -4.59
N ALA A 159 -10.70 3.60 -3.89
CA ALA A 159 -9.97 3.25 -2.67
C ALA A 159 -9.40 1.83 -2.71
N ILE A 160 -9.42 1.17 -3.86
CA ILE A 160 -8.85 -0.16 -4.07
C ILE A 160 -7.38 -0.19 -3.64
N GLY A 161 -6.99 -1.24 -2.91
CA GLY A 161 -5.65 -1.41 -2.36
C GLY A 161 -5.39 -0.63 -1.06
N ASN A 162 -6.42 0.01 -0.44
CA ASN A 162 -6.26 0.61 0.88
C ASN A 162 -6.70 -0.38 1.97
N PRO A 163 -5.82 -0.79 2.89
CA PRO A 163 -6.19 -1.66 3.99
C PRO A 163 -7.24 -1.03 4.91
N VAL A 164 -8.27 -1.80 5.25
CA VAL A 164 -9.34 -1.41 6.18
C VAL A 164 -9.35 -2.24 7.46
N ALA A 165 -8.62 -3.37 7.46
CA ALA A 165 -8.35 -4.17 8.65
C ALA A 165 -6.92 -4.71 8.61
N ILE A 166 -6.13 -4.43 9.66
CA ILE A 166 -4.73 -4.84 9.77
C ILE A 166 -4.50 -5.39 11.18
N ILE A 167 -3.77 -6.50 11.28
CA ILE A 167 -3.21 -7.00 12.54
C ILE A 167 -1.71 -6.76 12.54
N ASN A 168 -1.17 -6.13 13.59
CA ASN A 168 0.28 -6.04 13.77
C ASN A 168 0.88 -7.44 13.89
N GLU A 169 1.97 -7.67 13.17
CA GLU A 169 2.65 -8.95 13.08
C GLU A 169 4.14 -8.80 13.43
N VAL A 170 4.69 -9.79 14.09
CA VAL A 170 6.14 -9.87 14.29
C VAL A 170 6.76 -10.45 13.02
N ASP A 171 7.77 -9.76 12.48
CA ASP A 171 8.45 -10.22 11.27
C ASP A 171 9.20 -11.55 11.54
N LYS A 172 8.82 -12.57 10.77
CA LYS A 172 9.44 -13.90 10.76
C LYS A 172 10.03 -14.25 9.41
N TYR A 173 9.95 -13.31 8.47
CA TYR A 173 10.14 -13.56 7.05
C TYR A 173 11.30 -12.77 6.45
N GLY A 174 11.94 -11.90 7.25
CA GLY A 174 13.04 -11.05 6.79
C GLY A 174 12.57 -9.79 6.03
N ILE A 175 11.29 -9.45 6.08
CA ILE A 175 10.69 -8.30 5.40
C ILE A 175 11.31 -6.99 5.92
N VAL A 176 11.46 -6.87 7.25
CA VAL A 176 12.06 -5.69 7.88
C VAL A 176 13.52 -5.55 7.49
N ALA A 177 14.27 -6.66 7.42
CA ALA A 177 15.67 -6.64 7.00
C ALA A 177 15.83 -6.21 5.54
N ALA A 178 14.96 -6.70 4.63
CA ALA A 178 14.96 -6.30 3.23
C ALA A 178 14.63 -4.80 3.07
N ALA A 179 13.62 -4.31 3.76
CA ALA A 179 13.27 -2.88 3.74
C ALA A 179 14.36 -2.00 4.35
N THR A 180 15.03 -2.45 5.45
CA THR A 180 16.16 -1.77 6.04
C THR A 180 17.30 -1.64 5.03
N LYS A 181 17.66 -2.75 4.37
CA LYS A 181 18.68 -2.75 3.32
C LYS A 181 18.35 -1.78 2.19
N PHE A 182 17.08 -1.73 1.76
CA PHE A 182 16.62 -0.80 0.74
C PHE A 182 16.76 0.66 1.21
N LEU A 183 16.19 1.01 2.35
CA LEU A 183 16.14 2.39 2.86
C LEU A 183 17.54 2.95 3.16
N GLU A 184 18.39 2.16 3.79
CA GLU A 184 19.78 2.58 4.09
C GLU A 184 20.63 2.70 2.83
N HIS A 185 20.39 1.85 1.81
CA HIS A 185 21.09 1.93 0.52
C HIS A 185 20.82 3.24 -0.22
N ILE A 186 19.59 3.72 -0.19
CA ILE A 186 19.20 4.97 -0.88
C ILE A 186 19.38 6.22 -0.01
N GLY A 187 19.87 6.10 1.21
CA GLY A 187 20.04 7.24 2.11
C GLY A 187 18.71 7.87 2.56
N TYR A 188 17.66 7.04 2.77
CA TYR A 188 16.32 7.50 3.11
C TYR A 188 16.26 8.18 4.48
N ARG A 189 15.37 9.18 4.63
CA ARG A 189 15.09 9.87 5.90
C ARG A 189 13.59 10.04 6.11
N GLY A 190 13.16 9.95 7.36
CA GLY A 190 11.76 10.08 7.74
C GLY A 190 10.98 8.78 7.58
N PHE A 191 9.65 8.89 7.48
CA PHE A 191 8.76 7.74 7.36
C PHE A 191 8.63 7.23 5.92
N ALA A 192 8.80 5.92 5.76
CA ALA A 192 8.47 5.17 4.55
C ALA A 192 7.39 4.14 4.84
N ASN A 193 6.56 3.83 3.84
CA ASN A 193 5.57 2.76 3.90
C ASN A 193 5.68 1.89 2.66
N PHE A 194 5.87 0.57 2.84
CA PHE A 194 5.92 -0.41 1.76
C PHE A 194 4.63 -1.20 1.68
N ASP A 195 4.19 -1.46 0.45
CA ASP A 195 3.13 -2.40 0.14
C ASP A 195 3.78 -3.69 -0.40
N ILE A 196 3.47 -4.82 0.23
CA ILE A 196 4.16 -6.10 0.03
C ILE A 196 3.12 -7.20 -0.11
N LYS A 197 3.34 -8.15 -1.02
CA LYS A 197 2.44 -9.31 -1.17
C LYS A 197 3.18 -10.63 -1.04
N TYR A 198 2.61 -11.54 -0.26
CA TYR A 198 3.06 -12.92 -0.16
C TYR A 198 2.64 -13.71 -1.39
N ASP A 199 3.60 -14.39 -2.00
CA ASP A 199 3.37 -15.32 -3.10
C ASP A 199 3.46 -16.76 -2.59
N GLU A 200 2.32 -17.43 -2.51
CA GLU A 200 2.23 -18.82 -2.03
C GLU A 200 2.90 -19.83 -2.96
N ARG A 201 3.13 -19.47 -4.23
CA ARG A 201 3.75 -20.37 -5.22
C ARG A 201 5.20 -20.68 -4.91
N ASN A 202 5.91 -19.72 -4.33
CA ASN A 202 7.35 -19.81 -4.04
C ASN A 202 7.73 -19.42 -2.61
N GLY A 203 6.77 -18.97 -1.81
CA GLY A 203 6.98 -18.58 -0.41
C GLY A 203 7.68 -17.24 -0.21
N THR A 204 7.68 -16.35 -1.23
CA THR A 204 8.36 -15.05 -1.18
C THR A 204 7.43 -13.91 -0.83
N TYR A 205 8.01 -12.82 -0.28
CA TYR A 205 7.33 -11.56 0.00
C TYR A 205 7.78 -10.51 -1.01
N ASN A 206 6.92 -10.19 -1.95
CA ASN A 206 7.21 -9.32 -3.08
C ASN A 206 6.87 -7.87 -2.78
N PHE A 207 7.84 -6.98 -2.86
CA PHE A 207 7.68 -5.55 -2.66
C PHE A 207 7.05 -4.89 -3.89
N PHE A 208 5.92 -4.20 -3.71
CA PHE A 208 5.15 -3.62 -4.82
C PHE A 208 5.48 -2.16 -5.08
N GLU A 209 5.64 -1.39 -4.00
CA GLU A 209 5.97 0.04 -4.07
C GLU A 209 6.40 0.56 -2.70
N ILE A 210 7.06 1.72 -2.72
CA ILE A 210 7.33 2.54 -1.56
C ILE A 210 6.49 3.82 -1.62
N ASN A 211 5.88 4.16 -0.49
CA ASN A 211 5.24 5.45 -0.27
C ASN A 211 6.14 6.28 0.64
N VAL A 212 6.56 7.46 0.19
CA VAL A 212 7.52 8.34 0.88
C VAL A 212 6.89 9.14 2.01
N ARG A 213 5.98 8.53 2.71
CA ARG A 213 5.17 9.08 3.79
C ARG A 213 4.53 7.98 4.62
N LEU A 214 3.89 8.37 5.72
CA LEU A 214 3.00 7.49 6.46
C LEU A 214 1.84 7.01 5.57
N GLY A 215 1.54 5.72 5.62
CA GLY A 215 0.42 5.13 4.91
C GLY A 215 -0.94 5.63 5.44
N ARG A 216 -1.98 5.56 4.62
CA ARG A 216 -3.35 5.93 5.03
C ARG A 216 -3.86 5.12 6.23
N SER A 217 -3.45 3.88 6.32
CA SER A 217 -3.79 2.96 7.42
C SER A 217 -2.86 3.05 8.62
N ASN A 218 -1.91 3.99 8.64
CA ASN A 218 -0.81 4.06 9.61
C ASN A 218 -1.23 4.03 11.09
N PHE A 219 -2.50 4.29 11.39
CA PHE A 219 -3.00 4.21 12.77
C PHE A 219 -2.84 2.81 13.39
N TYR A 220 -2.55 1.77 12.59
CA TYR A 220 -2.20 0.45 13.11
C TYR A 220 -0.92 0.49 13.97
N VAL A 221 0.03 1.36 13.63
CA VAL A 221 1.25 1.61 14.40
C VAL A 221 0.90 2.26 15.74
N THR A 222 0.05 3.29 15.72
CA THR A 222 -0.42 3.95 16.96
C THR A 222 -1.22 2.99 17.84
N GLY A 223 -2.06 2.16 17.23
CA GLY A 223 -2.84 1.14 17.91
C GLY A 223 -1.99 0.09 18.62
N SER A 224 -0.81 -0.23 18.11
CA SER A 224 0.16 -1.11 18.76
C SER A 224 1.00 -0.41 19.84
N GLY A 225 0.72 0.86 20.13
CA GLY A 225 1.35 1.62 21.22
C GLY A 225 2.54 2.49 20.84
N PHE A 226 2.75 2.70 19.53
CA PHE A 226 3.85 3.52 19.03
C PHE A 226 3.30 4.79 18.35
N ASN A 227 3.63 5.96 18.90
CA ASN A 227 3.21 7.23 18.34
C ASN A 227 4.19 7.71 17.27
N THR A 228 3.78 7.69 16.02
CA THR A 228 4.62 8.08 14.87
C THR A 228 5.06 9.55 14.93
N VAL A 229 4.21 10.46 15.42
CA VAL A 229 4.58 11.89 15.58
C VAL A 229 5.71 12.06 16.61
N LYS A 230 5.70 11.23 17.66
CA LYS A 230 6.76 11.28 18.68
C LYS A 230 8.14 10.96 18.11
N TRP A 231 8.24 10.03 17.14
CA TRP A 231 9.51 9.71 16.47
C TRP A 231 10.07 10.93 15.75
N ILE A 232 9.23 11.62 14.96
CA ILE A 232 9.64 12.85 14.27
C ILE A 232 10.09 13.94 15.24
N VAL A 233 9.34 14.15 16.34
CA VAL A 233 9.63 15.20 17.32
C VAL A 233 10.89 14.87 18.12
N ASP A 234 11.07 13.62 18.53
CA ASP A 234 12.26 13.21 19.28
C ASP A 234 13.53 13.33 18.42
N ASP A 235 13.44 12.98 17.13
CA ASP A 235 14.57 13.08 16.19
C ASP A 235 14.84 14.53 15.76
N LEU A 236 13.87 15.17 15.09
CA LEU A 236 14.10 16.43 14.37
C LEU A 236 14.01 17.68 15.25
N ILE A 237 13.37 17.61 16.43
CA ILE A 237 13.22 18.78 17.32
C ILE A 237 14.10 18.62 18.56
N TYR A 238 14.08 17.45 19.20
CA TYR A 238 14.84 17.23 20.41
C TYR A 238 16.21 16.60 20.16
N HIS A 239 16.54 16.21 18.94
CA HIS A 239 17.79 15.58 18.52
C HIS A 239 18.21 14.44 19.46
N LYS A 240 17.22 13.63 19.87
CA LYS A 240 17.45 12.50 20.75
C LYS A 240 18.07 11.34 19.97
N LYS A 241 19.03 10.66 20.59
CA LYS A 241 19.46 9.37 20.07
C LYS A 241 18.30 8.40 20.12
N LEU A 242 17.84 7.97 18.95
CA LEU A 242 16.79 6.97 18.83
C LEU A 242 17.36 5.57 19.08
N GLU A 243 16.55 4.68 19.66
CA GLU A 243 16.88 3.28 19.85
C GLU A 243 16.07 2.45 18.84
N TYR A 244 16.73 1.56 18.14
CA TYR A 244 16.07 0.66 17.18
C TYR A 244 14.93 -0.11 17.86
N THR A 245 13.75 0.01 17.30
CA THR A 245 12.53 -0.57 17.87
C THR A 245 11.67 -1.20 16.78
N VAL A 246 11.21 -2.42 17.02
CA VAL A 246 10.22 -3.09 16.18
C VAL A 246 8.90 -3.19 16.94
N ALA A 247 7.79 -2.85 16.26
CA ALA A 247 6.47 -2.97 16.87
C ALA A 247 6.08 -4.44 17.00
N ASP A 248 6.03 -4.94 18.24
CA ASP A 248 5.79 -6.34 18.61
C ASP A 248 4.42 -6.59 19.25
N LYS A 249 3.64 -5.53 19.50
CA LYS A 249 2.36 -5.64 20.20
C LYS A 249 1.23 -5.94 19.25
N GLU A 250 0.56 -7.08 19.46
CA GLU A 250 -0.66 -7.42 18.73
C GLU A 250 -1.75 -6.37 18.93
N ASN A 251 -2.26 -5.83 17.84
CA ASN A 251 -3.41 -4.93 17.78
C ASN A 251 -4.16 -5.14 16.47
N LEU A 252 -5.47 -5.05 16.49
CA LEU A 252 -6.31 -5.00 15.31
C LEU A 252 -6.67 -3.53 15.03
N PHE A 253 -6.08 -2.97 13.98
CA PHE A 253 -6.58 -1.73 13.39
C PHE A 253 -7.77 -2.04 12.47
N THR A 254 -8.83 -1.23 12.56
CA THR A 254 -9.94 -1.34 11.60
C THR A 254 -10.69 -0.03 11.43
N VAL A 255 -11.21 0.21 10.23
CA VAL A 255 -12.16 1.28 9.89
C VAL A 255 -13.52 0.72 9.49
N VAL A 256 -13.70 -0.60 9.56
CA VAL A 256 -14.95 -1.28 9.23
C VAL A 256 -15.49 -2.07 10.43
N PRO A 257 -16.80 -2.37 10.45
CA PRO A 257 -17.40 -3.21 11.48
C PRO A 257 -16.79 -4.61 11.57
N LYS A 258 -16.68 -5.16 12.79
CA LYS A 258 -16.26 -6.55 13.03
C LYS A 258 -17.01 -7.57 12.15
N GLY A 259 -18.32 -7.39 11.96
CA GLY A 259 -19.15 -8.28 11.15
C GLY A 259 -18.70 -8.33 9.69
N ILE A 260 -18.20 -7.22 9.14
CA ILE A 260 -17.62 -7.15 7.78
C ILE A 260 -16.32 -7.98 7.74
N ILE A 261 -15.41 -7.76 8.66
CA ILE A 261 -14.15 -8.52 8.71
C ILE A 261 -14.46 -10.03 8.78
N LEU A 262 -15.33 -10.45 9.69
CA LEU A 262 -15.66 -11.87 9.87
C LEU A 262 -16.41 -12.49 8.67
N ARG A 263 -17.09 -11.67 7.85
CA ARG A 263 -17.80 -12.12 6.66
C ARG A 263 -16.87 -12.26 5.44
N TYR A 264 -15.97 -11.30 5.24
CA TYR A 264 -15.21 -11.18 4.00
C TYR A 264 -13.79 -11.75 4.09
N VAL A 265 -13.18 -11.83 5.28
CA VAL A 265 -11.91 -12.54 5.48
C VAL A 265 -12.15 -14.05 5.38
N LYS A 266 -11.49 -14.69 4.42
CA LYS A 266 -11.68 -16.13 4.14
C LYS A 266 -10.90 -17.01 5.11
N ASP A 267 -9.68 -16.61 5.48
CA ASP A 267 -8.82 -17.39 6.36
C ASP A 267 -9.43 -17.54 7.77
N GLU A 268 -9.60 -18.79 8.18
CA GLU A 268 -10.21 -19.11 9.49
C GLU A 268 -9.31 -18.72 10.67
N ALA A 269 -7.99 -18.85 10.54
CA ALA A 269 -7.04 -18.49 11.58
C ALA A 269 -7.10 -16.98 11.86
N SER A 270 -7.12 -16.15 10.81
CA SER A 270 -7.29 -14.71 10.90
C SER A 270 -8.62 -14.33 11.54
N ARG A 271 -9.73 -14.99 11.17
CA ARG A 271 -11.03 -14.75 11.82
C ARG A 271 -11.03 -15.11 13.32
N LYS A 272 -10.35 -16.18 13.72
CA LYS A 272 -10.16 -16.55 15.12
C LYS A 272 -9.33 -15.49 15.86
N GLN A 273 -8.25 -14.99 15.25
CA GLN A 273 -7.41 -13.94 15.80
C GLN A 273 -8.16 -12.62 15.97
N VAL A 274 -8.96 -12.19 14.97
CA VAL A 274 -9.87 -11.04 15.09
C VAL A 274 -10.81 -11.16 16.27
N LYS A 275 -11.46 -12.33 16.44
CA LYS A 275 -12.36 -12.59 17.59
C LYS A 275 -11.63 -12.52 18.92
N LYS A 276 -10.39 -13.04 19.01
CA LYS A 276 -9.52 -13.00 20.19
C LYS A 276 -9.19 -11.55 20.55
N LEU A 277 -8.63 -10.77 19.60
CA LEU A 277 -8.23 -9.38 19.83
C LEU A 277 -9.41 -8.51 20.23
N TRP A 278 -10.57 -8.74 19.61
CA TRP A 278 -11.79 -8.02 19.97
C TRP A 278 -12.24 -8.27 21.41
N ARG A 279 -12.17 -9.55 21.86
CA ARG A 279 -12.49 -9.90 23.26
C ARG A 279 -11.49 -9.30 24.26
N GLN A 280 -10.24 -9.13 23.85
CA GLN A 280 -9.18 -8.56 24.68
C GLN A 280 -9.18 -7.02 24.68
N GLY A 281 -10.06 -6.36 23.93
CA GLY A 281 -10.04 -4.91 23.77
C GLY A 281 -8.82 -4.36 22.99
N LYS A 282 -8.06 -5.24 22.32
CA LYS A 282 -6.90 -4.87 21.51
C LYS A 282 -7.33 -4.48 20.10
N VAL A 283 -8.20 -3.48 19.99
CA VAL A 283 -8.74 -2.97 18.74
C VAL A 283 -8.60 -1.46 18.71
N SER A 284 -8.01 -0.94 17.66
CA SER A 284 -7.91 0.48 17.40
C SER A 284 -8.79 0.88 16.23
N TYR A 285 -9.65 1.87 16.49
CA TYR A 285 -10.59 2.41 15.52
C TYR A 285 -10.39 3.93 15.45
N PRO A 286 -9.75 4.48 14.40
CA PRO A 286 -9.30 5.88 14.37
C PRO A 286 -10.43 6.90 14.43
N LEU A 287 -11.66 6.50 14.06
CA LEU A 287 -12.83 7.39 14.14
C LEU A 287 -13.35 7.56 15.57
N TYR A 288 -12.97 6.67 16.50
CA TYR A 288 -13.34 6.77 17.92
C TYR A 288 -12.28 7.54 18.68
N TYR A 289 -12.47 8.85 18.77
CA TYR A 289 -11.65 9.71 19.61
C TYR A 289 -12.51 10.28 20.73
N LYS A 290 -12.28 9.84 21.96
CA LYS A 290 -13.13 10.13 23.12
C LYS A 290 -13.27 11.64 23.39
N ALA A 291 -12.20 12.42 23.23
CA ALA A 291 -12.21 13.85 23.50
C ALA A 291 -13.07 14.66 22.52
N ASP A 292 -13.37 14.10 21.34
CA ASP A 292 -14.13 14.74 20.26
C ASP A 292 -15.47 14.03 19.98
N MET A 293 -15.87 13.06 20.82
CA MET A 293 -17.07 12.26 20.63
C MET A 293 -18.32 12.94 21.19
N GLY A 294 -18.75 14.03 20.54
CA GLY A 294 -20.05 14.64 20.80
C GLY A 294 -21.22 13.85 20.15
N PRO A 295 -22.49 14.15 20.50
CA PRO A 295 -23.65 13.42 19.99
C PRO A 295 -23.76 13.42 18.47
N VAL A 296 -23.48 14.54 17.82
CA VAL A 296 -23.51 14.67 16.35
C VAL A 296 -22.44 13.79 15.70
N ARG A 297 -21.21 13.83 16.20
CA ARG A 297 -20.13 12.98 15.71
C ARG A 297 -20.44 11.50 15.93
N ALA A 298 -20.94 11.13 17.10
CA ALA A 298 -21.34 9.76 17.39
C ALA A 298 -22.37 9.24 16.39
N PHE A 299 -23.37 10.07 16.03
CA PHE A 299 -24.34 9.75 15.00
C PHE A 299 -23.69 9.52 13.63
N TYR A 300 -22.78 10.41 13.19
CA TYR A 300 -22.10 10.25 11.91
C TYR A 300 -21.18 9.01 11.88
N VAL A 301 -20.47 8.73 12.96
CA VAL A 301 -19.62 7.53 13.09
C VAL A 301 -20.50 6.28 13.02
N LEU A 302 -21.63 6.25 13.69
CA LEU A 302 -22.58 5.13 13.66
C LEU A 302 -23.21 4.96 12.26
N ALA A 303 -23.63 6.05 11.63
CA ALA A 303 -24.18 6.03 10.27
C ALA A 303 -23.13 5.53 9.25
N SER A 304 -21.88 5.99 9.36
CA SER A 304 -20.76 5.50 8.56
C SER A 304 -20.54 4.00 8.75
N TYR A 305 -20.62 3.53 9.99
CA TYR A 305 -20.49 2.13 10.35
C TYR A 305 -21.55 1.23 9.66
N PHE A 306 -22.80 1.66 9.64
CA PHE A 306 -23.87 0.97 8.91
C PHE A 306 -23.70 1.06 7.39
N ASN A 307 -23.24 2.21 6.88
CA ASN A 307 -23.00 2.39 5.47
C ASN A 307 -21.93 1.43 4.91
N GLN A 308 -20.96 1.01 5.72
CA GLN A 308 -19.98 0.00 5.30
C GLN A 308 -20.63 -1.33 4.91
N TYR A 309 -21.68 -1.78 5.60
CA TYR A 309 -22.40 -3.01 5.20
C TYR A 309 -23.05 -2.88 3.83
N ARG A 310 -23.65 -1.72 3.52
CA ARG A 310 -24.23 -1.45 2.19
C ARG A 310 -23.16 -1.41 1.11
N LYS A 311 -22.02 -0.77 1.41
CA LYS A 311 -20.87 -0.66 0.53
C LYS A 311 -20.34 -2.04 0.14
N TYR A 312 -19.99 -2.87 1.11
CA TYR A 312 -19.47 -4.22 0.87
C TYR A 312 -20.48 -5.15 0.20
N SER A 313 -21.75 -5.08 0.56
CA SER A 313 -22.79 -5.87 -0.12
C SER A 313 -23.00 -5.45 -1.58
N ARG A 314 -22.77 -4.19 -1.93
CA ARG A 314 -22.83 -3.69 -3.31
C ARG A 314 -21.64 -4.22 -4.11
N ILE A 315 -20.43 -4.15 -3.56
CA ILE A 315 -19.20 -4.65 -4.18
C ILE A 315 -19.34 -6.15 -4.44
N GLU A 316 -19.73 -6.93 -3.44
CA GLU A 316 -19.93 -8.39 -3.57
C GLU A 316 -20.91 -8.73 -4.72
N ARG A 317 -21.98 -7.96 -4.89
CA ARG A 317 -22.94 -8.16 -6.00
C ARG A 317 -22.30 -7.84 -7.35
N GLN A 318 -21.48 -6.79 -7.45
CA GLN A 318 -20.78 -6.42 -8.67
C GLN A 318 -19.74 -7.50 -9.05
N GLU A 319 -18.91 -7.93 -8.11
CA GLU A 319 -17.92 -9.00 -8.33
C GLU A 319 -18.56 -10.33 -8.79
N ARG A 320 -19.70 -10.70 -8.17
CA ARG A 320 -20.46 -11.90 -8.58
C ARG A 320 -21.05 -11.76 -9.99
N ALA A 321 -21.53 -10.58 -10.35
CA ALA A 321 -22.05 -10.33 -11.69
C ALA A 321 -20.93 -10.42 -12.75
N GLU A 322 -19.77 -9.82 -12.48
CA GLU A 322 -18.61 -9.89 -13.35
C GLU A 322 -18.05 -11.32 -13.47
N ALA A 323 -17.96 -12.08 -12.36
CA ALA A 323 -17.54 -13.47 -12.38
C ALA A 323 -18.48 -14.34 -13.24
N LYS A 324 -19.79 -14.11 -13.12
CA LYS A 324 -20.79 -14.81 -13.94
C LYS A 324 -20.65 -14.50 -15.43
N LEU A 325 -20.35 -13.25 -15.79
CA LEU A 325 -20.09 -12.88 -17.19
C LEU A 325 -18.83 -13.54 -17.75
N ARG A 326 -17.83 -13.83 -16.91
CA ARG A 326 -16.61 -14.57 -17.28
C ARG A 326 -16.77 -16.09 -17.26
N GLY A 327 -17.95 -16.62 -16.91
CA GLY A 327 -18.18 -18.07 -16.81
C GLY A 327 -17.55 -18.72 -15.56
N GLU A 328 -17.11 -17.92 -14.59
CA GLU A 328 -16.56 -18.39 -13.33
C GLU A 328 -17.71 -18.72 -12.36
N ASN A 329 -17.94 -20.00 -12.08
CA ASN A 329 -18.83 -20.43 -10.98
C ASN A 329 -18.11 -20.20 -9.64
N ARG A 330 -18.45 -19.13 -8.93
CA ARG A 330 -18.05 -18.87 -7.52
C ARG A 330 -19.21 -19.15 -6.57
#